data_e6460d6174c09bd39cc9b742b5c21c2b
#
_entry.id   e6460d6174c09bd39cc9b742b5c21c2b
#
_cell.length_a   1.000
_cell.length_b   1.000
_cell.length_c   1.000
_cell.angle_alpha   90.00
_cell.angle_beta   90.00
_cell.angle_gamma   90.00
#
_symmetry.space_group_name_H-M   'P 1'
#
loop_
_entity.id
_entity.type
_entity.pdbx_description
1 polymer ?
#
loop_
_entity_poly.entity_id
_entity_poly.type
_entity_poly.pdbx_seq_one_letter_code
_entity_poly.pdbx_strand_id
1 'polypeptide(L)'
;MSEKFARKWEARPDQQSLTKKIKEAVRPPGPLKPRLDRAIRRIELQIQKLDRASERFSQRDKSIFAKIVEAYTQHDMARANILANELAEIRKMEKMIMHAKLALEQIVLRLSTVSELGDIVTTLAPAVSVLRSVRSGMAMIFPEAERELGEIGDLLNGIIIEAGQTTGSTINFEAANEDAQKILNEAATVAEQRIKEKLPELPAGVPTVTAEKSSVETP
;
A
#
# COMPACT_ATOMS: atom_id res chain seq x y z
N MET A 1 -8.38 27.57 -67.04
CA MET A 1 -8.14 27.63 -65.59
C MET A 1 -8.77 26.41 -64.88
N SER A 2 -8.44 25.19 -65.24
CA SER A 2 -9.12 24.00 -64.69
C SER A 2 -8.21 22.85 -64.27
N GLU A 3 -6.92 22.90 -64.51
CA GLU A 3 -6.03 21.78 -64.19
C GLU A 3 -5.36 21.82 -62.83
N LYS A 4 -5.38 22.97 -62.16
CA LYS A 4 -4.78 23.07 -60.79
C LYS A 4 -5.71 22.59 -59.66
N PHE A 5 -7.00 22.42 -59.94
CA PHE A 5 -7.95 21.95 -58.92
C PHE A 5 -8.01 20.44 -58.83
N ALA A 6 -7.78 19.70 -59.92
CA ALA A 6 -7.79 18.24 -59.96
C ALA A 6 -6.60 17.62 -59.21
N ARG A 7 -5.41 18.24 -59.25
CA ARG A 7 -4.22 17.71 -58.54
C ARG A 7 -4.27 17.84 -57.02
N LYS A 8 -5.12 18.70 -56.47
CA LYS A 8 -5.26 18.87 -55.01
C LYS A 8 -6.20 17.86 -54.36
N TRP A 9 -7.01 17.16 -55.18
CA TRP A 9 -7.96 16.14 -54.73
C TRP A 9 -7.34 14.72 -54.72
N GLU A 10 -6.27 14.50 -55.46
CA GLU A 10 -5.58 13.20 -55.55
C GLU A 10 -4.51 12.94 -54.45
N ALA A 11 -4.21 13.96 -53.65
CA ALA A 11 -3.39 13.77 -52.44
C ALA A 11 -4.27 13.15 -51.34
N ARG A 12 -4.56 11.86 -51.45
CA ARG A 12 -5.10 11.07 -50.35
C ARG A 12 -4.16 11.22 -49.15
N PRO A 13 -4.56 11.80 -48.00
CA PRO A 13 -3.75 11.78 -46.81
C PRO A 13 -3.46 10.31 -46.51
N ASP A 14 -2.21 10.01 -46.32
CA ASP A 14 -1.63 8.71 -46.10
C ASP A 14 -2.40 7.93 -45.01
N GLN A 15 -3.41 7.15 -45.43
CA GLN A 15 -4.22 6.31 -44.50
C GLN A 15 -3.34 5.25 -43.83
N GLN A 16 -2.15 4.98 -44.37
CA GLN A 16 -1.19 4.08 -43.75
C GLN A 16 -0.56 4.68 -42.48
N SER A 17 -0.45 6.00 -42.35
CA SER A 17 0.11 6.64 -41.15
C SER A 17 -0.88 6.63 -39.98
N LEU A 18 -2.18 6.76 -40.24
CA LEU A 18 -3.22 6.71 -39.19
C LEU A 18 -3.46 5.30 -38.70
N THR A 19 -3.50 4.31 -39.60
CA THR A 19 -3.64 2.90 -39.21
C THR A 19 -2.39 2.38 -38.49
N LYS A 20 -1.18 2.86 -38.83
CA LYS A 20 0.04 2.57 -38.05
C LYS A 20 -0.01 3.23 -36.68
N LYS A 21 -0.40 4.50 -36.58
CA LYS A 21 -0.55 5.20 -35.28
C LYS A 21 -1.65 4.58 -34.42
N ILE A 22 -2.76 4.13 -34.99
CA ILE A 22 -3.81 3.40 -34.29
C ILE A 22 -3.33 2.01 -33.86
N LYS A 23 -2.61 1.28 -34.69
CA LYS A 23 -2.00 -0.01 -34.33
C LYS A 23 -0.90 0.11 -33.27
N GLU A 24 -0.15 1.22 -33.23
CA GLU A 24 0.84 1.48 -32.18
C GLU A 24 0.19 1.96 -30.88
N ALA A 25 -0.95 2.65 -30.96
CA ALA A 25 -1.74 3.04 -29.78
C ALA A 25 -2.51 1.86 -29.16
N VAL A 26 -2.88 0.86 -29.96
CA VAL A 26 -3.48 -0.41 -29.53
C VAL A 26 -2.40 -1.50 -29.56
N ARG A 27 -1.32 -1.34 -28.78
CA ARG A 27 -0.52 -2.49 -28.45
C ARG A 27 -1.40 -3.44 -27.65
N PRO A 28 -1.62 -4.69 -28.10
CA PRO A 28 -2.32 -5.66 -27.26
C PRO A 28 -1.57 -5.73 -25.93
N PRO A 29 -2.25 -5.59 -24.79
CA PRO A 29 -1.60 -5.70 -23.51
C PRO A 29 -0.82 -7.01 -23.48
N GLY A 30 0.44 -6.93 -23.08
CA GLY A 30 1.34 -8.11 -23.06
C GLY A 30 0.76 -9.21 -22.15
N PRO A 31 1.27 -10.45 -22.25
CA PRO A 31 0.73 -11.58 -21.51
C PRO A 31 0.56 -11.25 -20.02
N LEU A 32 -0.55 -11.66 -19.43
CA LEU A 32 -0.97 -11.30 -18.07
C LEU A 32 0.06 -11.70 -17.01
N LYS A 33 0.67 -12.88 -17.15
CA LYS A 33 1.65 -13.42 -16.21
C LYS A 33 2.88 -12.50 -16.01
N PRO A 34 3.60 -12.03 -17.03
CA PRO A 34 4.71 -11.09 -16.84
C PRO A 34 4.30 -9.75 -16.21
N ARG A 35 3.05 -9.32 -16.40
CA ARG A 35 2.53 -8.10 -15.76
C ARG A 35 2.26 -8.34 -14.28
N LEU A 36 1.69 -9.49 -13.93
CA LEU A 36 1.50 -9.92 -12.54
C LEU A 36 2.84 -10.05 -11.82
N ASP A 37 3.82 -10.74 -12.42
CA ASP A 37 5.18 -10.87 -11.87
C ASP A 37 5.85 -9.50 -11.64
N ARG A 38 5.57 -8.53 -12.51
CA ARG A 38 6.06 -7.15 -12.32
C ARG A 38 5.39 -6.47 -11.13
N ALA A 39 4.07 -6.65 -10.96
CA ALA A 39 3.35 -6.11 -9.81
C ALA A 39 3.88 -6.72 -8.49
N ILE A 40 4.06 -8.03 -8.45
CA ILE A 40 4.64 -8.74 -7.29
C ILE A 40 6.00 -8.16 -6.93
N ARG A 41 6.93 -8.07 -7.88
CA ARG A 41 8.26 -7.48 -7.64
C ARG A 41 8.20 -6.03 -7.14
N ARG A 42 7.26 -5.23 -7.64
CA ARG A 42 7.08 -3.85 -7.15
C ARG A 42 6.56 -3.84 -5.71
N ILE A 43 5.65 -4.74 -5.34
CA ILE A 43 5.18 -4.86 -3.95
C ILE A 43 6.33 -5.29 -3.04
N GLU A 44 7.13 -6.27 -3.43
CA GLU A 44 8.31 -6.72 -2.68
C GLU A 44 9.31 -5.59 -2.43
N LEU A 45 9.53 -4.72 -3.42
CA LEU A 45 10.35 -3.52 -3.24
C LEU A 45 9.77 -2.55 -2.21
N GLN A 46 8.44 -2.40 -2.16
CA GLN A 46 7.81 -1.58 -1.13
C GLN A 46 7.93 -2.21 0.25
N ILE A 47 7.78 -3.53 0.37
CA ILE A 47 8.01 -4.27 1.62
C ILE A 47 9.43 -3.99 2.15
N GLN A 48 10.45 -4.07 1.29
CA GLN A 48 11.84 -3.76 1.69
C GLN A 48 12.03 -2.29 2.13
N LYS A 49 11.35 -1.34 1.47
CA LYS A 49 11.39 0.07 1.89
C LYS A 49 10.73 0.27 3.26
N LEU A 50 9.58 -0.37 3.49
CA LEU A 50 8.90 -0.34 4.78
C LEU A 50 9.71 -1.02 5.89
N ASP A 51 10.42 -2.10 5.58
CA ASP A 51 11.30 -2.78 6.53
C ASP A 51 12.45 -1.87 7.01
N ARG A 52 13.10 -1.19 6.06
CA ARG A 52 14.13 -0.18 6.39
C ARG A 52 13.57 1.01 7.17
N ALA A 53 12.32 1.39 6.91
CA ALA A 53 11.65 2.43 7.67
C ALA A 53 11.35 1.96 9.09
N SER A 54 10.81 0.76 9.27
CA SER A 54 10.56 0.15 10.58
C SER A 54 11.83 0.10 11.42
N GLU A 55 12.97 -0.30 10.84
CA GLU A 55 14.25 -0.32 11.55
C GLU A 55 14.67 1.07 12.02
N ARG A 56 14.51 2.11 11.19
CA ARG A 56 14.82 3.51 11.58
C ARG A 56 13.93 3.99 12.72
N PHE A 57 12.63 3.66 12.70
CA PHE A 57 11.72 4.01 13.79
C PHE A 57 12.06 3.26 15.08
N SER A 58 12.40 1.98 15.00
CA SER A 58 12.85 1.17 16.13
C SER A 58 14.12 1.74 16.78
N GLN A 59 15.09 2.21 15.98
CA GLN A 59 16.29 2.87 16.50
C GLN A 59 15.96 4.21 17.19
N ARG A 60 15.01 4.96 16.62
CA ARG A 60 14.56 6.22 17.23
C ARG A 60 13.79 5.98 18.52
N ASP A 61 12.93 4.95 18.60
CA ASP A 61 12.25 4.51 19.82
C ASP A 61 13.27 4.28 20.93
N LYS A 62 14.28 3.43 20.69
CA LYS A 62 15.34 3.12 21.66
C LYS A 62 16.08 4.38 22.15
N SER A 63 16.37 5.30 21.22
CA SER A 63 17.08 6.55 21.56
C SER A 63 16.22 7.46 22.45
N ILE A 64 14.93 7.61 22.12
CA ILE A 64 14.01 8.45 22.93
C ILE A 64 13.71 7.77 24.26
N PHE A 65 13.52 6.46 24.28
CA PHE A 65 13.34 5.70 25.51
C PHE A 65 14.50 5.91 26.48
N ALA A 66 15.75 5.83 26.00
CA ALA A 66 16.93 6.09 26.83
C ALA A 66 16.92 7.52 27.42
N LYS A 67 16.53 8.53 26.63
CA LYS A 67 16.39 9.92 27.12
C LYS A 67 15.27 10.10 28.15
N ILE A 68 14.19 9.33 28.04
CA ILE A 68 13.11 9.32 29.04
C ILE A 68 13.65 8.78 30.37
N VAL A 69 14.37 7.65 30.34
CA VAL A 69 14.97 7.06 31.52
C VAL A 69 15.97 8.03 32.17
N GLU A 70 16.79 8.71 31.38
CA GLU A 70 17.71 9.74 31.86
C GLU A 70 16.98 10.91 32.53
N ALA A 71 15.95 11.49 31.88
CA ALA A 71 15.15 12.56 32.45
C ALA A 71 14.45 12.14 33.73
N TYR A 72 13.92 10.91 33.77
CA TYR A 72 13.28 10.35 34.96
C TYR A 72 14.25 10.20 36.12
N THR A 73 15.49 9.71 35.89
CA THR A 73 16.52 9.58 36.93
C THR A 73 17.02 10.93 37.45
N GLN A 74 16.94 11.97 36.61
CA GLN A 74 17.26 13.36 36.99
C GLN A 74 16.09 14.09 37.66
N HIS A 75 14.96 13.40 37.90
CA HIS A 75 13.69 13.97 38.40
C HIS A 75 13.11 15.11 37.54
N ASP A 76 13.52 15.21 36.25
CA ASP A 76 12.96 16.16 35.29
C ASP A 76 11.69 15.55 34.64
N MET A 77 10.60 15.56 35.40
CA MET A 77 9.32 15.00 34.97
C MET A 77 8.72 15.75 33.78
N ALA A 78 8.98 17.05 33.64
CA ALA A 78 8.48 17.85 32.52
C ALA A 78 9.09 17.35 31.20
N ARG A 79 10.40 17.18 31.18
CA ARG A 79 11.14 16.65 30.02
C ARG A 79 10.77 15.19 29.75
N ALA A 80 10.62 14.35 30.76
CA ALA A 80 10.20 12.96 30.61
C ALA A 80 8.83 12.85 29.95
N ASN A 81 7.86 13.69 30.33
CA ASN A 81 6.53 13.71 29.74
C ASN A 81 6.53 14.15 28.27
N ILE A 82 7.31 15.17 27.90
CA ILE A 82 7.42 15.62 26.51
C ILE A 82 8.00 14.48 25.64
N LEU A 83 9.08 13.84 26.09
CA LEU A 83 9.69 12.72 25.39
C LEU A 83 8.78 11.49 25.31
N ALA A 84 7.97 11.23 26.34
CA ALA A 84 7.00 10.14 26.33
C ALA A 84 5.90 10.35 25.27
N ASN A 85 5.43 11.58 25.10
CA ASN A 85 4.50 11.93 24.03
C ASN A 85 5.12 11.74 22.64
N GLU A 86 6.38 12.18 22.45
CA GLU A 86 7.11 11.94 21.19
C GLU A 86 7.28 10.42 20.93
N LEU A 87 7.60 9.65 21.96
CA LEU A 87 7.72 8.20 21.85
C LEU A 87 6.42 7.52 21.44
N ALA A 88 5.29 7.96 22.01
CA ALA A 88 3.96 7.45 21.66
C ALA A 88 3.64 7.65 20.17
N GLU A 89 3.94 8.82 19.61
CA GLU A 89 3.74 9.08 18.18
C GLU A 89 4.68 8.22 17.31
N ILE A 90 5.92 8.01 17.70
CA ILE A 90 6.85 7.13 16.99
C ILE A 90 6.33 5.69 16.99
N ARG A 91 5.88 5.18 18.12
CA ARG A 91 5.32 3.82 18.24
C ARG A 91 4.06 3.63 17.40
N LYS A 92 3.22 4.66 17.33
CA LYS A 92 2.06 4.68 16.45
C LYS A 92 2.46 4.57 14.98
N MET A 93 3.46 5.35 14.54
CA MET A 93 3.96 5.26 13.16
C MET A 93 4.60 3.90 12.87
N GLU A 94 5.39 3.35 13.79
CA GLU A 94 5.98 2.01 13.65
C GLU A 94 4.92 0.93 13.52
N LYS A 95 3.85 1.00 14.32
CA LYS A 95 2.69 0.09 14.21
C LYS A 95 2.03 0.15 12.83
N MET A 96 1.84 1.36 12.28
CA MET A 96 1.25 1.54 10.96
C MET A 96 2.15 0.98 9.85
N ILE A 97 3.46 1.19 9.93
CA ILE A 97 4.44 0.64 8.98
C ILE A 97 4.46 -0.89 9.06
N MET A 98 4.49 -1.45 10.25
CA MET A 98 4.49 -2.91 10.44
C MET A 98 3.20 -3.55 9.91
N HIS A 99 2.05 -2.95 10.19
CA HIS A 99 0.76 -3.38 9.64
C HIS A 99 0.75 -3.35 8.11
N ALA A 100 1.20 -2.25 7.50
CA ALA A 100 1.31 -2.12 6.05
C ALA A 100 2.22 -3.19 5.44
N LYS A 101 3.40 -3.41 6.03
CA LYS A 101 4.36 -4.44 5.60
C LYS A 101 3.71 -5.83 5.60
N LEU A 102 3.10 -6.23 6.71
CA LEU A 102 2.48 -7.55 6.85
C LEU A 102 1.31 -7.75 5.89
N ALA A 103 0.49 -6.73 5.68
CA ALA A 103 -0.60 -6.79 4.69
C ALA A 103 -0.05 -6.98 3.26
N LEU A 104 1.03 -6.29 2.89
CA LEU A 104 1.68 -6.46 1.59
C LEU A 104 2.33 -7.83 1.44
N GLU A 105 2.95 -8.39 2.48
CA GLU A 105 3.51 -9.75 2.48
C GLU A 105 2.42 -10.80 2.20
N GLN A 106 1.26 -10.67 2.82
CA GLN A 106 0.12 -11.56 2.56
C GLN A 106 -0.40 -11.44 1.12
N ILE A 107 -0.43 -10.22 0.56
CA ILE A 107 -0.79 -10.03 -0.85
C ILE A 107 0.21 -10.76 -1.76
N VAL A 108 1.51 -10.57 -1.55
CA VAL A 108 2.54 -11.24 -2.36
C VAL A 108 2.37 -12.75 -2.31
N LEU A 109 2.16 -13.32 -1.13
CA LEU A 109 1.93 -14.75 -0.97
C LEU A 109 0.72 -15.23 -1.79
N ARG A 110 -0.41 -14.52 -1.72
CA ARG A 110 -1.62 -14.87 -2.48
C ARG A 110 -1.42 -14.71 -3.99
N LEU A 111 -0.77 -13.64 -4.44
CA LEU A 111 -0.51 -13.39 -5.86
C LEU A 111 0.45 -14.43 -6.48
N SER A 112 1.42 -14.91 -5.72
CA SER A 112 2.38 -15.92 -6.20
C SER A 112 1.74 -17.30 -6.40
N THR A 113 0.59 -17.58 -5.77
CA THR A 113 -0.15 -18.85 -5.93
C THR A 113 -1.12 -18.85 -7.10
N VAL A 114 -1.31 -17.71 -7.79
CA VAL A 114 -2.20 -17.63 -8.96
C VAL A 114 -1.61 -18.40 -10.12
N SER A 115 -2.27 -19.50 -10.54
CA SER A 115 -1.80 -20.38 -11.61
C SER A 115 -2.64 -20.29 -12.87
N GLU A 116 -3.94 -19.99 -12.78
CA GLU A 116 -4.92 -20.00 -13.86
C GLU A 116 -5.62 -18.66 -14.02
N LEU A 117 -6.11 -18.37 -15.25
CA LEU A 117 -6.80 -17.10 -15.56
C LEU A 117 -8.08 -16.89 -14.74
N GLY A 118 -8.79 -17.95 -14.38
CA GLY A 118 -9.98 -17.89 -13.53
C GLY A 118 -9.68 -17.42 -12.12
N ASP A 119 -8.53 -17.81 -11.59
CA ASP A 119 -8.08 -17.45 -10.24
C ASP A 119 -7.57 -16.01 -10.17
N ILE A 120 -7.13 -15.44 -11.31
CA ILE A 120 -6.59 -14.08 -11.35
C ILE A 120 -7.60 -13.05 -10.85
N VAL A 121 -8.83 -13.08 -11.35
CA VAL A 121 -9.86 -12.08 -11.00
C VAL A 121 -10.22 -12.16 -9.51
N THR A 122 -10.47 -13.36 -9.00
CA THR A 122 -10.88 -13.61 -7.62
C THR A 122 -9.77 -13.30 -6.62
N THR A 123 -8.52 -13.54 -7.00
CA THR A 123 -7.36 -13.29 -6.12
C THR A 123 -6.89 -11.84 -6.14
N LEU A 124 -6.95 -11.17 -7.30
CA LEU A 124 -6.48 -9.79 -7.45
C LEU A 124 -7.45 -8.77 -6.85
N ALA A 125 -8.75 -9.01 -6.87
CA ALA A 125 -9.74 -8.06 -6.37
C ALA A 125 -9.54 -7.72 -4.87
N PRO A 126 -9.38 -8.70 -3.95
CA PRO A 126 -9.01 -8.42 -2.57
C PRO A 126 -7.66 -7.72 -2.44
N ALA A 127 -6.66 -8.11 -3.24
CA ALA A 127 -5.33 -7.50 -3.19
C ALA A 127 -5.37 -6.01 -3.52
N VAL A 128 -6.15 -5.59 -4.52
CA VAL A 128 -6.35 -4.17 -4.86
C VAL A 128 -7.04 -3.41 -3.72
N SER A 129 -8.03 -4.01 -3.05
CA SER A 129 -8.69 -3.40 -1.89
C SER A 129 -7.74 -3.22 -0.72
N VAL A 130 -6.88 -4.20 -0.41
CA VAL A 130 -5.84 -4.08 0.62
C VAL A 130 -4.82 -3.01 0.25
N LEU A 131 -4.33 -2.97 -1.01
CA LEU A 131 -3.40 -1.93 -1.47
C LEU A 131 -3.97 -0.53 -1.30
N ARG A 132 -5.25 -0.33 -1.58
CA ARG A 132 -5.94 0.95 -1.37
C ARG A 132 -5.96 1.35 0.09
N SER A 133 -6.26 0.41 1.00
CA SER A 133 -6.27 0.66 2.44
C SER A 133 -4.88 0.97 2.98
N VAL A 134 -3.86 0.20 2.58
CA VAL A 134 -2.46 0.44 2.94
C VAL A 134 -1.98 1.78 2.40
N ARG A 135 -2.29 2.10 1.15
CA ARG A 135 -1.98 3.40 0.52
C ARG A 135 -2.53 4.56 1.35
N SER A 136 -3.81 4.50 1.71
CA SER A 136 -4.45 5.54 2.53
C SER A 136 -3.78 5.70 3.89
N GLY A 137 -3.42 4.61 4.55
CA GLY A 137 -2.72 4.63 5.84
C GLY A 137 -1.28 5.18 5.76
N MET A 138 -0.63 5.06 4.59
CA MET A 138 0.76 5.52 4.40
C MET A 138 0.88 6.96 3.94
N ALA A 139 -0.19 7.60 3.47
CA ALA A 139 -0.16 8.93 2.85
C ALA A 139 0.52 10.01 3.71
N MET A 140 0.29 10.00 5.02
CA MET A 140 0.88 10.98 5.94
C MET A 140 2.31 10.64 6.37
N ILE A 141 2.70 9.36 6.35
CA ILE A 141 3.98 8.88 6.90
C ILE A 141 5.01 8.71 5.79
N PHE A 142 4.57 8.21 4.62
CA PHE A 142 5.40 7.82 3.50
C PHE A 142 4.76 8.19 2.16
N PRO A 143 4.77 9.47 1.75
CA PRO A 143 4.13 9.91 0.50
C PRO A 143 4.67 9.21 -0.77
N GLU A 144 5.95 8.83 -0.76
CA GLU A 144 6.55 8.07 -1.87
C GLU A 144 5.94 6.67 -1.99
N ALA A 145 5.75 5.96 -0.86
CA ALA A 145 5.10 4.66 -0.85
C ALA A 145 3.63 4.76 -1.26
N GLU A 146 2.93 5.83 -0.85
CA GLU A 146 1.55 6.10 -1.25
C GLU A 146 1.40 6.14 -2.78
N ARG A 147 2.25 6.91 -3.46
CA ARG A 147 2.24 7.02 -4.92
C ARG A 147 2.53 5.68 -5.60
N GLU A 148 3.59 5.00 -5.16
CA GLU A 148 3.98 3.70 -5.73
C GLU A 148 2.90 2.63 -5.56
N LEU A 149 2.25 2.57 -4.39
CA LEU A 149 1.14 1.65 -4.13
C LEU A 149 -0.07 1.97 -5.02
N GLY A 150 -0.31 3.25 -5.32
CA GLY A 150 -1.31 3.68 -6.28
C GLY A 150 -1.04 3.10 -7.68
N GLU A 151 0.17 3.30 -8.20
CA GLU A 151 0.57 2.78 -9.51
C GLU A 151 0.52 1.25 -9.60
N ILE A 152 0.84 0.54 -8.50
CA ILE A 152 0.71 -0.92 -8.43
C ILE A 152 -0.77 -1.32 -8.46
N GLY A 153 -1.63 -0.60 -7.74
CA GLY A 153 -3.07 -0.81 -7.75
C GLY A 153 -3.67 -0.66 -9.15
N ASP A 154 -3.26 0.38 -9.88
CA ASP A 154 -3.69 0.62 -11.26
C ASP A 154 -3.22 -0.49 -12.21
N LEU A 155 -1.99 -0.98 -12.03
CA LEU A 155 -1.46 -2.11 -12.79
C LEU A 155 -2.29 -3.38 -12.55
N LEU A 156 -2.61 -3.71 -11.29
CA LEU A 156 -3.43 -4.86 -10.94
C LEU A 156 -4.88 -4.73 -11.44
N ASN A 157 -5.48 -3.54 -11.33
CA ASN A 157 -6.80 -3.27 -11.90
C ASN A 157 -6.82 -3.50 -13.42
N GLY A 158 -5.80 -3.06 -14.14
CA GLY A 158 -5.67 -3.33 -15.57
C GLY A 158 -5.63 -4.82 -15.91
N ILE A 159 -4.96 -5.62 -15.08
CA ILE A 159 -4.92 -7.09 -15.22
C ILE A 159 -6.31 -7.70 -14.96
N ILE A 160 -7.02 -7.24 -13.91
CA ILE A 160 -8.37 -7.72 -13.58
C ILE A 160 -9.35 -7.47 -14.74
N ILE A 161 -9.36 -6.27 -15.28
CA ILE A 161 -10.27 -5.90 -16.38
C ILE A 161 -10.02 -6.81 -17.60
N GLU A 162 -8.76 -7.00 -17.98
CA GLU A 162 -8.39 -7.82 -19.12
C GLU A 162 -8.71 -9.31 -18.89
N ALA A 163 -8.37 -9.84 -17.72
CA ALA A 163 -8.71 -11.21 -17.35
C ALA A 163 -10.23 -11.43 -17.32
N GLY A 164 -10.98 -10.49 -16.73
CA GLY A 164 -12.45 -10.57 -16.70
C GLY A 164 -13.09 -10.55 -18.09
N GLN A 165 -12.57 -9.74 -19.03
CA GLN A 165 -13.02 -9.74 -20.41
C GLN A 165 -12.74 -11.07 -21.14
N THR A 166 -11.63 -11.72 -20.81
CA THR A 166 -11.20 -12.97 -21.44
C THR A 166 -11.97 -14.17 -20.89
N THR A 167 -12.23 -14.20 -19.58
CA THR A 167 -12.85 -15.35 -18.89
C THR A 167 -14.38 -15.20 -18.72
N GLY A 168 -14.93 -14.00 -18.95
CA GLY A 168 -16.33 -13.69 -18.64
C GLY A 168 -16.64 -13.65 -17.13
N SER A 169 -15.60 -13.67 -16.29
CA SER A 169 -15.74 -13.65 -14.82
C SER A 169 -16.17 -12.27 -14.34
N THR A 170 -17.20 -12.22 -13.51
CA THR A 170 -17.64 -10.98 -12.83
C THR A 170 -17.00 -10.89 -11.46
N ILE A 171 -16.61 -9.65 -11.08
CA ILE A 171 -16.05 -9.39 -9.76
C ILE A 171 -17.19 -9.31 -8.74
N ASN A 172 -17.13 -10.15 -7.71
CA ASN A 172 -17.96 -9.96 -6.53
C ASN A 172 -17.21 -9.01 -5.57
N PHE A 173 -17.56 -7.72 -5.61
CA PHE A 173 -16.91 -6.68 -4.80
C PHE A 173 -17.13 -6.86 -3.30
N GLU A 174 -18.26 -7.41 -2.86
CA GLU A 174 -18.54 -7.66 -1.44
C GLU A 174 -17.59 -8.72 -0.89
N ALA A 175 -17.53 -9.89 -1.55
CA ALA A 175 -16.60 -10.95 -1.17
C ALA A 175 -15.13 -10.50 -1.21
N ALA A 176 -14.74 -9.70 -2.22
CA ALA A 176 -13.40 -9.15 -2.31
C ALA A 176 -13.07 -8.18 -1.15
N ASN A 177 -14.03 -7.38 -0.69
CA ASN A 177 -13.85 -6.48 0.45
C ASN A 177 -13.81 -7.25 1.78
N GLU A 178 -14.61 -8.29 1.96
CA GLU A 178 -14.56 -9.15 3.14
C GLU A 178 -13.20 -9.85 3.27
N ASP A 179 -12.68 -10.40 2.17
CA ASP A 179 -11.37 -11.04 2.16
C ASP A 179 -10.24 -10.04 2.39
N ALA A 180 -10.34 -8.83 1.82
CA ALA A 180 -9.40 -7.75 2.10
C ALA A 180 -9.40 -7.37 3.59
N GLN A 181 -10.59 -7.30 4.21
CA GLN A 181 -10.70 -6.97 5.63
C GLN A 181 -10.10 -8.07 6.52
N LYS A 182 -10.26 -9.35 6.17
CA LYS A 182 -9.58 -10.46 6.88
C LYS A 182 -8.07 -10.29 6.83
N ILE A 183 -7.50 -10.03 5.64
CA ILE A 183 -6.05 -9.79 5.48
C ILE A 183 -5.57 -8.64 6.37
N LEU A 184 -6.30 -7.52 6.37
CA LEU A 184 -5.93 -6.35 7.17
C LEU A 184 -6.02 -6.62 8.67
N ASN A 185 -7.04 -7.34 9.13
CA ASN A 185 -7.22 -7.70 10.54
C ASN A 185 -6.14 -8.67 11.03
N GLU A 186 -5.81 -9.69 10.23
CA GLU A 186 -4.71 -10.61 10.52
C GLU A 186 -3.37 -9.86 10.61
N ALA A 187 -3.08 -8.99 9.63
CA ALA A 187 -1.88 -8.17 9.64
C ALA A 187 -1.83 -7.24 10.86
N ALA A 188 -2.95 -6.64 11.26
CA ALA A 188 -3.03 -5.79 12.45
C ALA A 188 -2.73 -6.57 13.73
N THR A 189 -3.32 -7.75 13.89
CA THR A 189 -3.11 -8.62 15.06
C THR A 189 -1.64 -9.02 15.20
N VAL A 190 -1.02 -9.48 14.10
CA VAL A 190 0.39 -9.86 14.10
C VAL A 190 1.30 -8.64 14.32
N ALA A 191 0.96 -7.48 13.76
CA ALA A 191 1.71 -6.24 13.99
C ALA A 191 1.71 -5.84 15.47
N GLU A 192 0.56 -5.91 16.13
CA GLU A 192 0.44 -5.61 17.57
C GLU A 192 1.30 -6.55 18.42
N GLN A 193 1.24 -7.83 18.12
CA GLN A 193 2.05 -8.81 18.84
C GLN A 193 3.56 -8.54 18.68
N ARG A 194 4.03 -8.35 17.44
CA ARG A 194 5.46 -8.10 17.17
C ARG A 194 5.96 -6.80 17.80
N ILE A 195 5.12 -5.77 17.86
CA ILE A 195 5.48 -4.51 18.51
C ILE A 195 5.58 -4.67 20.02
N LYS A 196 4.64 -5.36 20.65
CA LYS A 196 4.72 -5.65 22.09
C LYS A 196 5.98 -6.44 22.48
N GLU A 197 6.41 -7.37 21.61
CA GLU A 197 7.63 -8.16 21.82
C GLU A 197 8.92 -7.33 21.64
N LYS A 198 8.89 -6.34 20.74
CA LYS A 198 10.09 -5.55 20.39
C LYS A 198 10.32 -4.33 21.27
N LEU A 199 9.25 -3.73 21.79
CA LEU A 199 9.32 -2.43 22.44
C LEU A 199 9.24 -2.58 23.97
N PRO A 200 10.20 -1.98 24.71
CA PRO A 200 10.17 -2.01 26.18
C PRO A 200 9.01 -1.19 26.71
N GLU A 201 8.43 -1.62 27.82
CA GLU A 201 7.42 -0.85 28.54
C GLU A 201 8.04 0.38 29.20
N LEU A 202 7.26 1.48 29.28
CA LEU A 202 7.71 2.68 29.96
C LEU A 202 7.83 2.43 31.47
N PRO A 203 8.80 3.09 32.16
CA PRO A 203 8.89 3.01 33.61
C PRO A 203 7.58 3.39 34.30
N ALA A 204 7.24 2.69 35.36
CA ALA A 204 6.06 3.00 36.16
C ALA A 204 6.14 4.45 36.69
N GLY A 205 5.11 5.26 36.42
CA GLY A 205 5.05 6.68 36.79
C GLY A 205 5.22 7.68 35.65
N VAL A 206 5.62 7.22 34.45
CA VAL A 206 5.54 8.06 33.25
C VAL A 206 4.11 7.95 32.68
N PRO A 207 3.35 9.05 32.55
CA PRO A 207 1.99 8.97 32.04
C PRO A 207 2.02 8.47 30.58
N THR A 208 1.43 7.31 30.38
CA THR A 208 1.10 6.84 29.03
C THR A 208 -0.16 7.58 28.59
N VAL A 209 -0.11 8.32 27.49
CA VAL A 209 -1.31 8.83 26.84
C VAL A 209 -2.01 7.64 26.18
N THR A 210 -2.64 6.81 26.98
CA THR A 210 -3.72 5.94 26.50
C THR A 210 -4.84 6.88 26.10
N ALA A 211 -5.28 6.83 24.87
CA ALA A 211 -6.48 7.52 24.41
C ALA A 211 -7.65 7.05 25.28
N GLU A 212 -7.93 7.78 26.36
CA GLU A 212 -9.19 7.66 27.08
C GLU A 212 -10.30 7.98 26.08
N LYS A 213 -11.10 6.96 25.78
CA LYS A 213 -12.45 7.18 25.29
C LYS A 213 -13.12 8.09 26.30
N SER A 214 -13.32 9.35 25.94
CA SER A 214 -14.20 10.23 26.66
C SER A 214 -15.59 9.61 26.59
N SER A 215 -15.98 8.90 27.64
CA SER A 215 -17.37 8.66 27.98
C SER A 215 -17.96 10.02 28.32
N VAL A 216 -18.59 10.65 27.33
CA VAL A 216 -19.52 11.75 27.57
C VAL A 216 -20.72 11.14 28.24
N GLU A 217 -20.75 11.15 29.58
CA GLU A 217 -21.98 11.12 30.34
C GLU A 217 -22.65 12.47 30.13
N THR A 218 -23.75 12.44 29.43
CA THR A 218 -24.75 13.54 29.40
C THR A 218 -25.69 13.40 30.59
N PRO A 219 -25.94 14.46 31.32
CA PRO A 219 -26.98 14.50 32.36
C PRO A 219 -28.41 14.50 31.80
#